data_fef067b690270368ce79d446d806a047
#
_entry.id   fef067b690270368ce79d446d806a047
#
_cell.length_a   1.000
_cell.length_b   1.000
_cell.length_c   1.000
_cell.angle_alpha   90.00
_cell.angle_beta   90.00
_cell.angle_gamma   90.00
#
_symmetry.space_group_name_H-M   'P 1'
#
loop_
_entity.id
_entity.type
_entity.pdbx_description
1 polymer ?
#
loop_
_entity_poly.entity_id
_entity_poly.type
_entity_poly.pdbx_seq_one_letter_code
_entity_poly.pdbx_strand_id
1 'polypeptide(L)'
;MKPITEYRDYHSLIKDFYEDRKKTSYFSWREFAKLAGFSSPTYLRLVSEGKSNLSRVTMPRMISAMELAGFEAEYFKALVNFCNAKDDSAKMPFWKQMRQIALEYKVRVVDKEAVEYFDGWKNSVIRELAPRMKGATPGQIAKKCCNEISAADVSASLDFLTKAGFLKKDADGSYRQTEKNVTASKEGMVYAVHAMQHKMLQLADESIERFAPDIRNVSGLTFTVNRECYKRISQEVDAFRKKIIAIAADAENADQIYRLNLQLFPMTWKLNEEA
;
A
#
# COMPACT_ATOMS: atom_id res chain seq x y z
N MET A 1 1.76 18.78 9.94
CA MET A 1 0.42 18.26 10.37
C MET A 1 0.34 16.77 10.09
N LYS A 2 -0.31 15.94 10.92
CA LYS A 2 -0.55 14.50 10.65
C LYS A 2 -1.70 14.31 9.64
N PRO A 3 -1.83 13.12 9.01
CA PRO A 3 -2.95 12.82 8.13
C PRO A 3 -4.29 13.03 8.80
N ILE A 4 -5.29 13.55 8.07
CA ILE A 4 -6.62 13.90 8.62
C ILE A 4 -7.31 12.68 9.25
N THR A 5 -7.10 11.50 8.70
CA THR A 5 -7.69 10.23 9.18
C THR A 5 -7.18 9.78 10.55
N GLU A 6 -6.14 10.41 11.08
CA GLU A 6 -5.61 10.16 12.42
C GLU A 6 -6.22 11.05 13.51
N TYR A 7 -6.96 12.09 13.12
CA TYR A 7 -7.66 12.93 14.10
C TYR A 7 -8.96 12.27 14.56
N ARG A 8 -9.24 12.43 15.85
CA ARG A 8 -10.49 12.00 16.51
C ARG A 8 -11.28 13.16 17.08
N ASP A 9 -10.72 14.35 16.92
CA ASP A 9 -11.28 15.63 17.38
C ASP A 9 -10.97 16.71 16.35
N TYR A 10 -12.01 17.36 15.81
CA TYR A 10 -11.81 18.40 14.81
C TYR A 10 -11.27 19.71 15.39
N HIS A 11 -11.43 19.95 16.68
CA HIS A 11 -10.85 21.12 17.34
C HIS A 11 -9.32 21.05 17.30
N SER A 12 -8.77 19.90 17.62
CA SER A 12 -7.33 19.62 17.51
C SER A 12 -6.83 19.71 16.06
N LEU A 13 -7.61 19.22 15.09
CA LEU A 13 -7.27 19.33 13.67
C LEU A 13 -7.18 20.79 13.21
N ILE A 14 -8.16 21.63 13.58
CA ILE A 14 -8.16 23.08 13.27
C ILE A 14 -6.97 23.80 13.92
N LYS A 15 -6.66 23.45 15.15
CA LYS A 15 -5.51 23.99 15.87
C LYS A 15 -4.20 23.64 15.18
N ASP A 16 -4.00 22.37 14.85
CA ASP A 16 -2.78 21.90 14.19
C ASP A 16 -2.63 22.53 12.79
N PHE A 17 -3.73 22.67 12.04
CA PHE A 17 -3.74 23.35 10.74
C PHE A 17 -3.28 24.82 10.88
N TYR A 18 -3.82 25.54 11.88
CA TYR A 18 -3.43 26.91 12.15
C TYR A 18 -1.95 27.02 12.50
N GLU A 19 -1.45 26.19 13.42
CA GLU A 19 -0.06 26.22 13.86
C GLU A 19 0.91 25.83 12.71
N ASP A 20 0.54 24.92 11.85
CA ASP A 20 1.34 24.51 10.71
C ASP A 20 1.45 25.63 9.65
N ARG A 21 0.33 26.27 9.31
CA ARG A 21 0.31 27.42 8.40
C ARG A 21 1.07 28.63 8.96
N LYS A 22 0.99 28.85 10.26
CA LYS A 22 1.70 29.95 10.95
C LYS A 22 3.22 29.78 10.91
N LYS A 23 3.75 28.54 10.87
CA LYS A 23 5.20 28.29 10.75
C LYS A 23 5.75 28.67 9.39
N THR A 24 4.95 28.58 8.34
CA THR A 24 5.37 28.76 6.95
C THR A 24 4.98 30.11 6.35
N SER A 25 4.09 30.86 7.03
CA SER A 25 3.58 32.16 6.53
C SER A 25 3.14 33.07 7.69
N TYR A 26 2.92 34.37 7.39
CA TYR A 26 2.27 35.31 8.30
C TYR A 26 0.78 35.03 8.46
N PHE A 27 0.43 33.78 8.87
CA PHE A 27 -0.94 33.37 9.02
C PHE A 27 -1.46 33.70 10.43
N SER A 28 -2.59 34.43 10.49
CA SER A 28 -3.22 34.86 11.76
C SER A 28 -4.63 34.35 11.88
N TRP A 29 -5.18 34.29 13.10
CA TRP A 29 -6.60 33.98 13.32
C TRP A 29 -7.56 34.92 12.57
N ARG A 30 -7.11 36.15 12.30
CA ARG A 30 -7.89 37.13 11.51
C ARG A 30 -7.95 36.74 10.04
N GLU A 31 -6.83 36.31 9.47
CA GLU A 31 -6.79 35.81 8.09
C GLU A 31 -7.54 34.50 7.95
N PHE A 32 -7.39 33.59 8.89
CA PHE A 32 -8.11 32.33 8.87
C PHE A 32 -9.62 32.55 8.94
N ALA A 33 -10.09 33.44 9.82
CA ALA A 33 -11.49 33.83 9.87
C ALA A 33 -12.00 34.46 8.57
N LYS A 34 -11.19 35.31 7.93
CA LYS A 34 -11.52 35.91 6.64
C LYS A 34 -11.64 34.87 5.54
N LEU A 35 -10.72 33.90 5.45
CA LEU A 35 -10.78 32.79 4.49
C LEU A 35 -12.02 31.91 4.70
N ALA A 36 -12.39 31.65 5.96
CA ALA A 36 -13.58 30.90 6.31
C ALA A 36 -14.90 31.72 6.25
N GLY A 37 -14.85 33.00 5.87
CA GLY A 37 -16.01 33.86 5.80
C GLY A 37 -16.66 34.14 7.15
N PHE A 38 -15.86 34.17 8.24
CA PHE A 38 -16.32 34.53 9.58
C PHE A 38 -16.03 36.01 9.89
N SER A 39 -16.99 36.69 10.49
CA SER A 39 -16.84 38.09 10.93
C SER A 39 -15.94 38.25 12.15
N SER A 40 -15.78 37.21 12.97
CA SER A 40 -15.03 37.26 14.22
C SER A 40 -13.88 36.22 14.26
N PRO A 41 -12.61 36.66 14.39
CA PRO A 41 -11.48 35.78 14.62
C PRO A 41 -11.58 35.02 15.94
N THR A 42 -12.24 35.60 16.94
CA THR A 42 -12.43 35.01 18.27
C THR A 42 -13.23 33.72 18.21
N TYR A 43 -14.24 33.64 17.32
CA TYR A 43 -15.03 32.42 17.15
C TYR A 43 -14.17 31.23 16.73
N LEU A 44 -13.32 31.38 15.71
CA LEU A 44 -12.42 30.29 15.28
C LEU A 44 -11.44 29.87 16.36
N ARG A 45 -10.89 30.82 17.12
CA ARG A 45 -10.01 30.50 18.23
C ARG A 45 -10.76 29.69 19.30
N LEU A 46 -11.97 30.10 19.66
CA LEU A 46 -12.81 29.35 20.60
C LEU A 46 -13.16 27.94 20.08
N VAL A 47 -13.39 27.78 18.77
CA VAL A 47 -13.58 26.48 18.16
C VAL A 47 -12.31 25.64 18.29
N SER A 48 -11.13 26.18 17.99
CA SER A 48 -9.86 25.43 18.12
C SER A 48 -9.51 25.05 19.57
N GLU A 49 -10.06 25.78 20.55
CA GLU A 49 -9.92 25.52 21.98
C GLU A 49 -11.01 24.58 22.54
N GLY A 50 -11.93 24.10 21.71
CA GLY A 50 -13.06 23.26 22.13
C GLY A 50 -14.15 23.98 22.92
N LYS A 51 -14.11 25.33 22.95
CA LYS A 51 -15.08 26.19 23.69
C LYS A 51 -16.28 26.57 22.86
N SER A 52 -16.28 26.28 21.55
CA SER A 52 -17.37 26.49 20.62
C SER A 52 -17.37 25.40 19.56
N ASN A 53 -18.55 25.11 19.00
CA ASN A 53 -18.69 24.05 18.00
C ASN A 53 -18.98 24.62 16.61
N LEU A 54 -18.57 23.90 15.57
CA LEU A 54 -18.98 24.15 14.20
C LEU A 54 -20.42 23.68 14.00
N SER A 55 -21.22 24.52 13.33
CA SER A 55 -22.57 24.20 12.90
C SER A 55 -22.58 23.57 11.50
N ARG A 56 -23.74 23.06 11.06
CA ARG A 56 -23.93 22.57 9.67
C ARG A 56 -23.66 23.66 8.62
N VAL A 57 -23.87 24.94 8.95
CA VAL A 57 -23.62 26.08 8.06
C VAL A 57 -22.15 26.49 8.05
N THR A 58 -21.47 26.39 9.19
CA THR A 58 -20.08 26.84 9.32
C THR A 58 -19.07 25.76 8.89
N MET A 59 -19.45 24.48 8.95
CA MET A 59 -18.61 23.35 8.55
C MET A 59 -18.13 23.43 7.08
N PRO A 60 -18.98 23.68 6.05
CA PRO A 60 -18.52 23.83 4.67
C PRO A 60 -17.52 24.98 4.47
N ARG A 61 -17.69 26.07 5.22
CA ARG A 61 -16.77 27.21 5.20
C ARG A 61 -15.37 26.83 5.70
N MET A 62 -15.31 26.00 6.76
CA MET A 62 -14.06 25.48 7.26
C MET A 62 -13.38 24.51 6.28
N ILE A 63 -14.15 23.64 5.62
CA ILE A 63 -13.64 22.74 4.56
C ILE A 63 -12.96 23.57 3.47
N SER A 64 -13.63 24.63 2.99
CA SER A 64 -13.06 25.52 1.98
C SER A 64 -11.81 26.26 2.46
N ALA A 65 -11.83 26.83 3.68
CA ALA A 65 -10.73 27.59 4.25
C ALA A 65 -9.49 26.73 4.57
N MET A 66 -9.70 25.47 4.87
CA MET A 66 -8.64 24.48 5.06
C MET A 66 -8.23 23.76 3.76
N GLU A 67 -8.82 24.11 2.63
CA GLU A 67 -8.58 23.53 1.31
C GLU A 67 -8.75 22.00 1.26
N LEU A 68 -9.64 21.46 2.12
CA LEU A 68 -9.92 20.03 2.17
C LEU A 68 -10.75 19.61 0.95
N ALA A 69 -10.32 18.56 0.26
CA ALA A 69 -11.00 18.06 -0.93
C ALA A 69 -11.21 16.53 -0.88
N GLY A 70 -12.16 16.04 -1.65
CA GLY A 70 -12.42 14.61 -1.78
C GLY A 70 -12.66 13.93 -0.43
N PHE A 71 -11.91 12.86 -0.15
CA PHE A 71 -12.03 12.08 1.09
C PHE A 71 -11.73 12.89 2.37
N GLU A 72 -10.87 13.90 2.30
CA GLU A 72 -10.54 14.75 3.45
C GLU A 72 -11.74 15.59 3.89
N ALA A 73 -12.47 16.17 2.91
CA ALA A 73 -13.70 16.89 3.18
C ALA A 73 -14.77 15.98 3.79
N GLU A 74 -14.94 14.77 3.26
CA GLU A 74 -15.91 13.80 3.78
C GLU A 74 -15.52 13.30 5.19
N TYR A 75 -14.24 13.05 5.43
CA TYR A 75 -13.75 12.69 6.76
C TYR A 75 -14.00 13.82 7.76
N PHE A 76 -13.71 15.08 7.39
CA PHE A 76 -13.93 16.24 8.23
C PHE A 76 -15.42 16.40 8.60
N LYS A 77 -16.33 16.23 7.63
CA LYS A 77 -17.78 16.25 7.89
C LYS A 77 -18.18 15.19 8.91
N ALA A 78 -17.72 13.97 8.73
CA ALA A 78 -18.00 12.87 9.64
C ALA A 78 -17.42 13.14 11.04
N LEU A 79 -16.20 13.67 11.13
CA LEU A 79 -15.51 14.02 12.36
C LEU A 79 -16.24 15.12 13.14
N VAL A 80 -16.68 16.19 12.46
CA VAL A 80 -17.47 17.28 13.09
C VAL A 80 -18.80 16.74 13.62
N ASN A 81 -19.51 15.93 12.85
CA ASN A 81 -20.77 15.33 13.29
C ASN A 81 -20.55 14.34 14.47
N PHE A 82 -19.47 13.57 14.44
CA PHE A 82 -19.08 12.69 15.53
C PHE A 82 -18.83 13.45 16.83
N CYS A 83 -18.04 14.52 16.77
CA CYS A 83 -17.74 15.34 17.97
C CYS A 83 -18.97 16.07 18.51
N ASN A 84 -19.86 16.51 17.63
CA ASN A 84 -21.08 17.28 18.00
C ASN A 84 -22.27 16.39 18.42
N ALA A 85 -22.17 15.06 18.27
CA ALA A 85 -23.24 14.14 18.65
C ALA A 85 -23.39 14.08 20.18
N LYS A 86 -24.65 14.06 20.65
CA LYS A 86 -24.99 14.19 22.08
C LYS A 86 -24.66 12.96 22.91
N ASP A 87 -24.74 11.79 22.34
CA ASP A 87 -24.54 10.52 23.02
C ASP A 87 -23.83 9.49 22.12
N ASP A 88 -23.42 8.38 22.70
CA ASP A 88 -22.65 7.35 21.99
C ASP A 88 -23.46 6.65 20.89
N SER A 89 -24.76 6.54 21.03
CA SER A 89 -25.64 5.99 19.98
C SER A 89 -25.64 6.88 18.74
N ALA A 90 -25.75 8.20 18.92
CA ALA A 90 -25.69 9.19 17.85
C ALA A 90 -24.28 9.34 17.24
N LYS A 91 -23.20 9.02 17.98
CA LYS A 91 -21.82 9.01 17.47
C LYS A 91 -21.52 7.82 16.57
N MET A 92 -22.13 6.67 16.82
CA MET A 92 -21.79 5.40 16.16
C MET A 92 -21.87 5.43 14.62
N PRO A 93 -22.90 6.02 13.98
CA PRO A 93 -22.95 6.13 12.51
C PRO A 93 -21.76 6.92 11.94
N PHE A 94 -21.41 8.05 12.58
CA PHE A 94 -20.29 8.90 12.14
C PHE A 94 -18.94 8.21 12.37
N TRP A 95 -18.79 7.47 13.45
CA TRP A 95 -17.61 6.64 13.70
C TRP A 95 -17.43 5.58 12.62
N LYS A 96 -18.51 4.87 12.23
CA LYS A 96 -18.47 3.90 11.13
C LYS A 96 -18.08 4.58 9.82
N GLN A 97 -18.65 5.75 9.52
CA GLN A 97 -18.32 6.54 8.33
C GLN A 97 -16.84 6.97 8.32
N MET A 98 -16.30 7.49 9.43
CA MET A 98 -14.89 7.84 9.57
C MET A 98 -13.98 6.64 9.35
N ARG A 99 -14.32 5.48 9.93
CA ARG A 99 -13.57 4.23 9.71
C ARG A 99 -13.60 3.79 8.25
N GLN A 100 -14.75 3.87 7.61
CA GLN A 100 -14.92 3.50 6.20
C GLN A 100 -14.02 4.38 5.32
N ILE A 101 -14.10 5.71 5.47
CA ILE A 101 -13.26 6.65 4.70
C ILE A 101 -11.77 6.41 4.97
N ALA A 102 -11.37 6.19 6.23
CA ALA A 102 -9.99 5.91 6.58
C ALA A 102 -9.48 4.60 5.98
N LEU A 103 -10.32 3.57 5.92
CA LEU A 103 -10.00 2.30 5.25
C LEU A 103 -9.86 2.47 3.75
N GLU A 104 -10.80 3.16 3.11
CA GLU A 104 -10.75 3.45 1.66
C GLU A 104 -9.52 4.28 1.29
N TYR A 105 -9.16 5.27 2.11
CA TYR A 105 -7.94 6.06 1.91
C TYR A 105 -6.68 5.20 2.06
N LYS A 106 -6.57 4.40 3.13
CA LYS A 106 -5.45 3.46 3.30
C LYS A 106 -5.36 2.48 2.14
N VAL A 107 -6.49 1.98 1.68
CA VAL A 107 -6.59 1.08 0.53
C VAL A 107 -6.07 1.76 -0.73
N ARG A 108 -6.46 3.00 -1.03
CA ARG A 108 -5.97 3.75 -2.21
C ARG A 108 -4.47 4.03 -2.16
N VAL A 109 -3.93 4.40 -0.99
CA VAL A 109 -2.48 4.59 -0.82
C VAL A 109 -1.74 3.27 -0.98
N VAL A 110 -2.28 2.21 -0.41
CA VAL A 110 -1.73 0.85 -0.52
C VAL A 110 -1.84 0.33 -1.96
N ASP A 111 -2.92 0.64 -2.70
CA ASP A 111 -3.06 0.24 -4.10
C ASP A 111 -1.97 0.84 -4.97
N LYS A 112 -1.62 2.11 -4.77
CA LYS A 112 -0.51 2.73 -5.50
C LYS A 112 0.83 2.07 -5.18
N GLU A 113 1.12 1.80 -3.90
CA GLU A 113 2.31 1.07 -3.48
C GLU A 113 2.32 -0.36 -4.02
N ALA A 114 1.16 -1.04 -4.05
CA ALA A 114 1.04 -2.38 -4.59
C ALA A 114 1.26 -2.40 -6.12
N VAL A 115 0.67 -1.46 -6.85
CA VAL A 115 0.89 -1.34 -8.30
C VAL A 115 2.37 -1.10 -8.58
N GLU A 116 3.02 -0.19 -7.87
CA GLU A 116 4.46 0.08 -8.03
C GLU A 116 5.33 -1.12 -7.60
N TYR A 117 4.95 -1.83 -6.51
CA TYR A 117 5.67 -3.04 -6.08
C TYR A 117 5.60 -4.16 -7.12
N PHE A 118 4.43 -4.37 -7.73
CA PHE A 118 4.20 -5.40 -8.74
C PHE A 118 4.45 -4.92 -10.18
N ASP A 119 5.00 -3.72 -10.37
CA ASP A 119 5.43 -3.25 -11.68
C ASP A 119 6.68 -4.00 -12.16
N GLY A 120 6.45 -5.18 -12.70
CA GLY A 120 7.48 -6.09 -13.16
C GLY A 120 8.16 -6.91 -12.04
N TRP A 121 9.38 -7.35 -12.31
CA TRP A 121 10.13 -8.27 -11.45
C TRP A 121 11.09 -7.57 -10.48
N LYS A 122 11.48 -6.32 -10.76
CA LYS A 122 12.60 -5.62 -10.13
C LYS A 122 12.43 -5.52 -8.61
N ASN A 123 11.32 -4.96 -8.14
CA ASN A 123 11.12 -4.70 -6.72
C ASN A 123 11.13 -5.97 -5.86
N SER A 124 10.53 -7.06 -6.35
CA SER A 124 10.51 -8.33 -5.62
C SER A 124 11.91 -8.94 -5.49
N VAL A 125 12.73 -8.88 -6.54
CA VAL A 125 14.11 -9.39 -6.53
C VAL A 125 15.03 -8.50 -5.71
N ILE A 126 14.95 -7.18 -5.85
CA ILE A 126 15.79 -6.24 -5.09
C ILE A 126 15.48 -6.31 -3.58
N ARG A 127 14.21 -6.51 -3.20
CA ARG A 127 13.81 -6.71 -1.80
C ARG A 127 14.53 -7.90 -1.16
N GLU A 128 14.69 -9.01 -1.91
CA GLU A 128 15.39 -10.20 -1.42
C GLU A 128 16.92 -10.06 -1.49
N LEU A 129 17.44 -9.40 -2.53
CA LEU A 129 18.87 -9.35 -2.82
C LEU A 129 19.61 -8.30 -1.98
N ALA A 130 19.04 -7.11 -1.79
CA ALA A 130 19.71 -6.01 -1.10
C ALA A 130 20.17 -6.35 0.34
N PRO A 131 19.38 -7.03 1.18
CA PRO A 131 19.79 -7.43 2.52
C PRO A 131 20.98 -8.42 2.56
N ARG A 132 21.15 -9.18 1.48
CA ARG A 132 22.23 -10.18 1.36
C ARG A 132 23.53 -9.60 0.81
N MET A 133 23.47 -8.40 0.21
CA MET A 133 24.61 -7.69 -0.34
C MET A 133 24.95 -6.44 0.50
N LYS A 134 25.32 -6.67 1.77
CA LYS A 134 25.63 -5.59 2.71
C LYS A 134 26.67 -4.62 2.15
N GLY A 135 26.35 -3.32 2.16
CA GLY A 135 27.22 -2.26 1.68
C GLY A 135 27.43 -2.20 0.16
N ALA A 136 26.76 -3.05 -0.61
CA ALA A 136 26.90 -3.04 -2.07
C ALA A 136 26.25 -1.79 -2.69
N THR A 137 26.91 -1.25 -3.70
CA THR A 137 26.36 -0.16 -4.53
C THR A 137 25.24 -0.68 -5.44
N PRO A 138 24.32 0.18 -5.91
CA PRO A 138 23.29 -0.21 -6.88
C PRO A 138 23.85 -0.89 -8.14
N GLY A 139 25.01 -0.46 -8.61
CA GLY A 139 25.67 -1.09 -9.76
C GLY A 139 26.20 -2.51 -9.47
N GLN A 140 26.63 -2.78 -8.24
CA GLN A 140 27.04 -4.12 -7.82
C GLN A 140 25.82 -5.04 -7.69
N ILE A 141 24.70 -4.54 -7.17
CA ILE A 141 23.44 -5.29 -7.08
C ILE A 141 22.93 -5.60 -8.49
N ALA A 142 22.95 -4.61 -9.41
CA ALA A 142 22.53 -4.80 -10.80
C ALA A 142 23.29 -5.95 -11.49
N LYS A 143 24.62 -6.05 -11.29
CA LYS A 143 25.45 -7.12 -11.87
C LYS A 143 25.12 -8.53 -11.36
N LYS A 144 24.42 -8.65 -10.22
CA LYS A 144 23.99 -9.95 -9.68
C LYS A 144 22.62 -10.40 -10.19
N CYS A 145 21.85 -9.49 -10.82
CA CYS A 145 20.58 -9.85 -11.44
C CYS A 145 20.82 -10.59 -12.75
N CYS A 146 20.08 -11.69 -12.95
CA CYS A 146 20.13 -12.44 -14.21
C CYS A 146 19.52 -11.65 -15.37
N ASN A 147 18.52 -10.83 -15.11
CA ASN A 147 17.88 -9.98 -16.11
C ASN A 147 18.54 -8.60 -16.13
N GLU A 148 18.56 -8.00 -17.32
CA GLU A 148 19.14 -6.68 -17.50
C GLU A 148 18.43 -5.64 -16.64
N ILE A 149 19.21 -4.90 -15.85
CA ILE A 149 18.75 -3.82 -14.98
C ILE A 149 19.88 -2.81 -14.81
N SER A 150 19.56 -1.52 -14.89
CA SER A 150 20.55 -0.46 -14.66
C SER A 150 20.77 -0.18 -13.18
N ALA A 151 21.91 0.43 -12.85
CA ALA A 151 22.16 0.93 -11.49
C ALA A 151 21.12 1.98 -11.04
N ALA A 152 20.61 2.77 -11.99
CA ALA A 152 19.55 3.76 -11.72
C ALA A 152 18.23 3.06 -11.35
N ASP A 153 17.84 2.01 -12.05
CA ASP A 153 16.65 1.21 -11.72
C ASP A 153 16.77 0.57 -10.32
N VAL A 154 17.94 0.03 -9.98
CA VAL A 154 18.18 -0.54 -8.64
C VAL A 154 18.08 0.54 -7.57
N SER A 155 18.64 1.74 -7.81
CA SER A 155 18.51 2.86 -6.87
C SER A 155 17.04 3.26 -6.69
N ALA A 156 16.29 3.40 -7.78
CA ALA A 156 14.87 3.72 -7.72
C ALA A 156 14.06 2.65 -6.95
N SER A 157 14.35 1.35 -7.17
CA SER A 157 13.72 0.26 -6.42
C SER A 157 14.07 0.30 -4.92
N LEU A 158 15.32 0.57 -4.56
CA LEU A 158 15.74 0.69 -3.16
C LEU A 158 15.06 1.87 -2.47
N ASP A 159 14.96 3.02 -3.14
CA ASP A 159 14.29 4.21 -2.62
C ASP A 159 12.79 3.96 -2.43
N PHE A 160 12.14 3.36 -3.42
CA PHE A 160 10.75 2.96 -3.32
C PHE A 160 10.52 1.98 -2.16
N LEU A 161 11.27 0.88 -2.12
CA LEU A 161 11.11 -0.16 -1.11
C LEU A 161 11.36 0.36 0.32
N THR A 162 12.29 1.30 0.47
CA THR A 162 12.57 1.96 1.75
C THR A 162 11.46 2.93 2.14
N LYS A 163 11.02 3.79 1.21
CA LYS A 163 9.94 4.76 1.43
C LYS A 163 8.61 4.06 1.73
N ALA A 164 8.31 3.01 1.00
CA ALA A 164 7.13 2.17 1.22
C ALA A 164 7.25 1.27 2.48
N GLY A 165 8.41 1.21 3.13
CA GLY A 165 8.63 0.47 4.36
C GLY A 165 8.79 -1.04 4.21
N PHE A 166 9.11 -1.55 3.01
CA PHE A 166 9.45 -2.96 2.76
C PHE A 166 10.91 -3.28 3.08
N LEU A 167 11.76 -2.27 2.99
CA LEU A 167 13.15 -2.30 3.44
C LEU A 167 13.40 -1.20 4.47
N LYS A 168 14.35 -1.44 5.36
CA LYS A 168 14.91 -0.43 6.25
C LYS A 168 16.40 -0.32 5.97
N LYS A 169 16.88 0.91 5.74
CA LYS A 169 18.29 1.20 5.58
C LYS A 169 18.92 1.47 6.95
N ASP A 170 20.00 0.78 7.28
CA ASP A 170 20.75 0.96 8.51
C ASP A 170 21.80 2.06 8.39
N ALA A 171 22.39 2.47 9.51
CA ALA A 171 23.40 3.52 9.58
C ALA A 171 24.69 3.19 8.79
N ASP A 172 25.02 1.91 8.64
CA ASP A 172 26.14 1.41 7.84
C ASP A 172 25.85 1.33 6.34
N GLY A 173 24.64 1.75 5.91
CA GLY A 173 24.19 1.72 4.51
C GLY A 173 23.65 0.37 4.06
N SER A 174 23.66 -0.66 4.91
CA SER A 174 23.03 -1.96 4.61
C SER A 174 21.51 -1.89 4.66
N TYR A 175 20.86 -2.89 4.06
CA TYR A 175 19.39 -2.99 4.04
C TYR A 175 18.93 -4.21 4.83
N ARG A 176 17.79 -4.08 5.50
CA ARG A 176 17.06 -5.18 6.15
C ARG A 176 15.63 -5.23 5.66
N GLN A 177 15.11 -6.43 5.46
CA GLN A 177 13.68 -6.62 5.22
C GLN A 177 12.87 -6.28 6.47
N THR A 178 11.67 -5.80 6.25
CA THR A 178 10.66 -5.63 7.28
C THR A 178 9.60 -6.73 7.16
N GLU A 179 8.78 -6.89 8.19
CA GLU A 179 7.63 -7.80 8.16
C GLU A 179 6.45 -7.27 7.31
N LYS A 180 6.60 -6.09 6.68
CA LYS A 180 5.53 -5.50 5.87
C LYS A 180 5.22 -6.37 4.67
N ASN A 181 3.98 -6.84 4.59
CA ASN A 181 3.44 -7.51 3.42
C ASN A 181 2.79 -6.51 2.46
N VAL A 182 2.83 -6.83 1.17
CA VAL A 182 2.11 -6.05 0.16
C VAL A 182 0.62 -6.37 0.29
N THR A 183 -0.17 -5.37 0.63
CA THR A 183 -1.63 -5.45 0.70
C THR A 183 -2.24 -4.36 -0.16
N ALA A 184 -3.33 -4.66 -0.84
CA ALA A 184 -4.05 -3.73 -1.69
C ALA A 184 -5.56 -4.01 -1.66
N SER A 185 -6.37 -3.12 -2.25
CA SER A 185 -7.76 -3.42 -2.54
C SER A 185 -7.86 -4.62 -3.47
N LYS A 186 -9.04 -5.24 -3.50
CA LYS A 186 -9.26 -6.40 -4.36
C LYS A 186 -9.06 -6.05 -5.85
N GLU A 187 -9.55 -4.88 -6.27
CA GLU A 187 -9.46 -4.41 -7.66
C GLU A 187 -8.03 -3.99 -8.03
N GLY A 188 -7.38 -3.19 -7.20
CA GLY A 188 -5.99 -2.73 -7.43
C GLY A 188 -5.00 -3.89 -7.41
N MET A 189 -5.20 -4.86 -6.52
CA MET A 189 -4.39 -6.07 -6.46
C MET A 189 -4.56 -6.91 -7.73
N VAL A 190 -5.78 -7.08 -8.24
CA VAL A 190 -6.04 -7.86 -9.47
C VAL A 190 -5.25 -7.29 -10.64
N TYR A 191 -5.29 -5.96 -10.87
CA TYR A 191 -4.58 -5.33 -11.97
C TYR A 191 -3.05 -5.46 -11.83
N ALA A 192 -2.52 -5.12 -10.67
CA ALA A 192 -1.08 -5.15 -10.41
C ALA A 192 -0.51 -6.57 -10.49
N VAL A 193 -1.19 -7.53 -9.87
CA VAL A 193 -0.80 -8.95 -9.93
C VAL A 193 -0.91 -9.51 -11.33
N HIS A 194 -1.92 -9.13 -12.12
CA HIS A 194 -2.08 -9.57 -13.49
C HIS A 194 -0.89 -9.15 -14.36
N ALA A 195 -0.48 -7.88 -14.32
CA ALA A 195 0.68 -7.38 -15.06
C ALA A 195 1.98 -8.10 -14.63
N MET A 196 2.19 -8.28 -13.32
CA MET A 196 3.33 -9.02 -12.79
C MET A 196 3.33 -10.49 -13.24
N GLN A 197 2.16 -11.17 -13.23
CA GLN A 197 2.07 -12.57 -13.66
C GLN A 197 2.47 -12.75 -15.12
N HIS A 198 2.05 -11.88 -16.02
CA HIS A 198 2.50 -11.91 -17.42
C HIS A 198 4.02 -11.78 -17.53
N LYS A 199 4.61 -10.83 -16.80
CA LYS A 199 6.08 -10.67 -16.82
C LYS A 199 6.80 -11.89 -16.25
N MET A 200 6.28 -12.47 -15.17
CA MET A 200 6.89 -13.66 -14.55
C MET A 200 6.75 -14.91 -15.44
N LEU A 201 5.68 -15.03 -16.22
CA LEU A 201 5.53 -16.10 -17.21
C LEU A 201 6.54 -15.94 -18.34
N GLN A 202 6.75 -14.72 -18.86
CA GLN A 202 7.77 -14.45 -19.85
C GLN A 202 9.17 -14.83 -19.35
N LEU A 203 9.53 -14.45 -18.11
CA LEU A 203 10.81 -14.81 -17.52
C LEU A 203 10.97 -16.31 -17.29
N ALA A 204 9.88 -17.03 -17.00
CA ALA A 204 9.87 -18.48 -16.89
C ALA A 204 10.12 -19.15 -18.24
N ASP A 205 9.51 -18.65 -19.30
CA ASP A 205 9.75 -19.10 -20.68
C ASP A 205 11.21 -18.88 -21.07
N GLU A 206 11.73 -17.68 -20.93
CA GLU A 206 13.14 -17.36 -21.18
C GLU A 206 14.11 -18.24 -20.37
N SER A 207 13.71 -18.68 -19.17
CA SER A 207 14.56 -19.52 -18.29
C SER A 207 14.83 -20.91 -18.88
N ILE A 208 13.97 -21.40 -19.77
CA ILE A 208 14.09 -22.73 -20.38
C ILE A 208 15.36 -22.81 -21.21
N GLU A 209 15.67 -21.78 -21.99
CA GLU A 209 16.85 -21.72 -22.83
C GLU A 209 18.09 -21.15 -22.10
N ARG A 210 17.83 -20.30 -21.10
CA ARG A 210 18.90 -19.53 -20.44
C ARG A 210 19.67 -20.30 -19.38
N PHE A 211 19.00 -21.18 -18.64
CA PHE A 211 19.59 -21.90 -17.52
C PHE A 211 19.68 -23.39 -17.77
N ALA A 212 20.73 -24.02 -17.26
CA ALA A 212 20.91 -25.47 -17.35
C ALA A 212 19.84 -26.22 -16.52
N PRO A 213 19.49 -27.46 -16.88
CA PRO A 213 18.42 -28.24 -16.23
C PRO A 213 18.66 -28.52 -14.74
N ASP A 214 19.91 -28.55 -14.29
CA ASP A 214 20.30 -28.82 -12.90
C ASP A 214 20.04 -27.64 -11.96
N ILE A 215 19.92 -26.42 -12.51
CA ILE A 215 19.63 -25.19 -11.71
C ILE A 215 18.23 -24.64 -11.94
N ARG A 216 17.38 -25.29 -12.74
CA ARG A 216 15.98 -24.93 -12.94
C ARG A 216 15.06 -26.14 -12.81
N ASN A 217 13.82 -25.90 -12.46
CA ASN A 217 12.76 -26.92 -12.52
C ASN A 217 11.59 -26.40 -13.36
N VAL A 218 11.37 -27.01 -14.51
CA VAL A 218 10.23 -26.70 -15.38
C VAL A 218 9.48 -27.99 -15.60
N SER A 219 8.31 -28.11 -15.00
CA SER A 219 7.48 -29.32 -15.06
C SER A 219 6.02 -28.97 -15.07
N GLY A 220 5.20 -29.87 -15.58
CA GLY A 220 3.76 -29.70 -15.66
C GLY A 220 3.01 -31.04 -15.63
N LEU A 221 1.74 -30.98 -15.26
CA LEU A 221 0.82 -32.11 -15.24
C LEU A 221 -0.45 -31.71 -15.98
N THR A 222 -0.97 -32.62 -16.80
CA THR A 222 -2.31 -32.48 -17.42
C THR A 222 -3.22 -33.57 -16.87
N PHE A 223 -4.38 -33.15 -16.33
CA PHE A 223 -5.30 -34.06 -15.66
C PHE A 223 -6.75 -33.58 -15.79
N THR A 224 -7.69 -34.49 -15.59
CA THR A 224 -9.12 -34.21 -15.63
C THR A 224 -9.66 -34.11 -14.21
N VAL A 225 -10.43 -33.08 -13.92
CA VAL A 225 -11.02 -32.86 -12.60
C VAL A 225 -12.44 -32.28 -12.69
N ASN A 226 -13.24 -32.56 -11.67
CA ASN A 226 -14.48 -31.84 -11.42
C ASN A 226 -14.21 -30.60 -10.53
N ARG A 227 -15.26 -29.79 -10.27
CA ARG A 227 -15.19 -28.57 -9.47
C ARG A 227 -14.70 -28.81 -8.04
N GLU A 228 -15.06 -29.92 -7.44
CA GLU A 228 -14.66 -30.25 -6.08
C GLU A 228 -13.18 -30.60 -6.01
N CYS A 229 -12.70 -31.45 -6.91
CA CYS A 229 -11.29 -31.78 -7.02
C CYS A 229 -10.45 -30.53 -7.32
N TYR A 230 -10.91 -29.62 -8.20
CA TYR A 230 -10.24 -28.34 -8.45
C TYR A 230 -10.05 -27.52 -7.17
N LYS A 231 -11.09 -27.42 -6.33
CA LYS A 231 -11.00 -26.70 -5.04
C LYS A 231 -9.96 -27.32 -4.10
N ARG A 232 -9.94 -28.65 -4.02
CA ARG A 232 -8.94 -29.37 -3.20
C ARG A 232 -7.53 -29.14 -3.72
N ILE A 233 -7.29 -29.25 -5.03
CA ILE A 233 -5.99 -28.95 -5.60
C ILE A 233 -5.56 -27.50 -5.36
N SER A 234 -6.47 -26.53 -5.45
CA SER A 234 -6.18 -25.14 -5.13
C SER A 234 -5.73 -24.97 -3.67
N GLN A 235 -6.34 -25.69 -2.73
CA GLN A 235 -5.94 -25.68 -1.32
C GLN A 235 -4.54 -26.31 -1.12
N GLU A 236 -4.23 -27.40 -1.82
CA GLU A 236 -2.91 -28.03 -1.79
C GLU A 236 -1.83 -27.09 -2.38
N VAL A 237 -2.12 -26.35 -3.45
CA VAL A 237 -1.22 -25.35 -4.01
C VAL A 237 -0.93 -24.24 -2.99
N ASP A 238 -1.94 -23.79 -2.24
CA ASP A 238 -1.73 -22.79 -1.19
C ASP A 238 -0.92 -23.34 0.00
N ALA A 239 -1.16 -24.59 0.40
CA ALA A 239 -0.37 -25.27 1.41
C ALA A 239 1.09 -25.47 0.95
N PHE A 240 1.29 -25.84 -0.29
CA PHE A 240 2.62 -25.98 -0.89
C PHE A 240 3.40 -24.66 -0.92
N ARG A 241 2.77 -23.55 -1.28
CA ARG A 241 3.39 -22.21 -1.22
C ARG A 241 3.89 -21.89 0.20
N LYS A 242 3.06 -22.14 1.23
CA LYS A 242 3.44 -21.92 2.63
C LYS A 242 4.62 -22.79 3.04
N LYS A 243 4.64 -24.05 2.62
CA LYS A 243 5.74 -24.97 2.87
C LYS A 243 7.05 -24.49 2.23
N ILE A 244 7.02 -24.02 0.98
CA ILE A 244 8.21 -23.50 0.30
C ILE A 244 8.73 -22.24 1.01
N ILE A 245 7.85 -21.34 1.45
CA ILE A 245 8.26 -20.14 2.22
C ILE A 245 8.95 -20.56 3.52
N ALA A 246 8.45 -21.55 4.23
CA ALA A 246 9.08 -22.05 5.45
C ALA A 246 10.48 -22.65 5.17
N ILE A 247 10.59 -23.51 4.15
CA ILE A 247 11.90 -24.08 3.73
C ILE A 247 12.89 -22.98 3.37
N ALA A 248 12.44 -21.96 2.62
CA ALA A 248 13.31 -20.84 2.24
C ALA A 248 13.71 -19.95 3.43
N ALA A 249 12.84 -19.81 4.43
CA ALA A 249 13.15 -19.07 5.66
C ALA A 249 14.21 -19.76 6.52
N ASP A 250 14.26 -21.08 6.50
CA ASP A 250 15.23 -21.89 7.24
C ASP A 250 16.59 -22.01 6.51
N ALA A 251 16.71 -21.47 5.30
CA ALA A 251 17.94 -21.57 4.51
C ALA A 251 19.06 -20.70 5.10
N GLU A 252 20.06 -21.33 5.68
CA GLU A 252 21.30 -20.68 6.07
C GLU A 252 22.19 -20.41 4.85
N ASN A 253 22.91 -19.28 4.85
CA ASN A 253 23.88 -18.91 3.79
C ASN A 253 23.30 -18.93 2.37
N ALA A 254 22.02 -18.52 2.22
CA ALA A 254 21.39 -18.42 0.90
C ALA A 254 22.19 -17.48 -0.03
N ASP A 255 22.54 -17.94 -1.22
CA ASP A 255 23.46 -17.33 -2.17
C ASP A 255 22.80 -16.97 -3.51
N GLN A 256 21.55 -17.38 -3.73
CA GLN A 256 20.82 -17.13 -4.96
C GLN A 256 19.33 -16.87 -4.71
N ILE A 257 18.73 -16.01 -5.54
CA ILE A 257 17.30 -15.70 -5.50
C ILE A 257 16.57 -16.52 -6.57
N TYR A 258 15.61 -17.31 -6.14
CA TYR A 258 14.74 -18.08 -7.03
C TYR A 258 13.33 -17.49 -7.09
N ARG A 259 12.67 -17.69 -8.22
CA ARG A 259 11.24 -17.44 -8.39
C ARG A 259 10.52 -18.75 -8.66
N LEU A 260 9.49 -19.04 -7.87
CA LEU A 260 8.55 -20.14 -8.12
C LEU A 260 7.26 -19.56 -8.72
N ASN A 261 6.91 -19.99 -9.93
CA ASN A 261 5.62 -19.74 -10.55
C ASN A 261 4.75 -20.99 -10.49
N LEU A 262 3.49 -20.82 -10.14
CA LEU A 262 2.50 -21.90 -10.08
C LEU A 262 1.27 -21.45 -10.87
N GLN A 263 0.92 -22.18 -11.91
CA GLN A 263 -0.24 -21.91 -12.75
C GLN A 263 -1.16 -23.14 -12.77
N LEU A 264 -2.44 -22.95 -12.47
CA LEU A 264 -3.50 -23.94 -12.57
C LEU A 264 -4.65 -23.33 -13.36
N PHE A 265 -4.85 -23.78 -14.59
CA PHE A 265 -5.79 -23.19 -15.52
C PHE A 265 -6.46 -24.26 -16.40
N PRO A 266 -7.68 -24.02 -16.94
CA PRO A 266 -8.36 -24.97 -17.80
C PRO A 266 -7.72 -25.01 -19.20
N MET A 267 -7.60 -26.21 -19.75
CA MET A 267 -7.18 -26.48 -21.14
C MET A 267 -8.37 -26.78 -22.06
N THR A 268 -9.56 -26.97 -21.49
CA THR A 268 -10.79 -27.24 -22.24
C THR A 268 -11.96 -26.48 -21.63
N TRP A 269 -13.02 -26.29 -22.41
CA TRP A 269 -14.32 -25.91 -21.86
C TRP A 269 -14.90 -27.09 -21.05
N LYS A 270 -15.90 -26.82 -20.23
CA LYS A 270 -16.58 -27.91 -19.48
C LYS A 270 -17.25 -28.89 -20.46
N LEU A 271 -17.04 -30.16 -20.22
CA LEU A 271 -17.55 -31.22 -21.13
C LEU A 271 -19.07 -31.24 -21.20
N ASN A 272 -19.79 -30.71 -20.22
CA ASN A 272 -21.27 -30.75 -20.14
C ASN A 272 -21.92 -29.38 -20.45
N GLU A 273 -21.18 -28.39 -20.92
CA GLU A 273 -21.71 -27.11 -21.43
C GLU A 273 -21.55 -27.10 -22.96
N GLU A 274 -22.66 -26.96 -23.70
CA GLU A 274 -22.63 -26.72 -25.17
C GLU A 274 -21.89 -25.40 -25.43
N ALA A 275 -20.99 -25.40 -26.40
CA ALA A 275 -20.17 -24.28 -26.81
C ALA A 275 -20.98 -23.16 -27.47
#